data_79c3c1f83d93c7b875addcee4a471190
#
_entry.id   79c3c1f83d93c7b875addcee4a471190
#
_cell.length_a   1.000
_cell.length_b   1.000
_cell.length_c   1.000
_cell.angle_alpha   90.00
_cell.angle_beta   90.00
_cell.angle_gamma   90.00
#
_symmetry.space_group_name_H-M   'P 1'
#
loop_
_entity.id
_entity.type
_entity.pdbx_description
1 polymer ?
#
loop_
_entity_poly.entity_id
_entity_poly.type
_entity_poly.pdbx_seq_one_letter_code
_entity_poly.pdbx_strand_id
1 'polypeptide(L)'
;MTEQINQDSTLPKSLFHYVIRLSKEDSAFFYFQFEASEGLCFYSTLPFNPHDQFRDIDLKGDIRLKPEVDHTLSRLSTKFSLNFLVNEVLEF
;
A
#
# COMPACT_ATOMS: atom_id res chain seq x y z
N MET A 1 19.23 30.11 1.34
CA MET A 1 18.81 29.87 1.18
C MET A 1 17.67 29.26 0.94
N THR A 2 17.29 28.82 0.37
CA THR A 2 15.96 28.45 0.08
C THR A 2 15.81 27.03 -0.37
N GLU A 3 16.88 26.37 -0.65
CA GLU A 3 16.77 25.02 -1.15
C GLU A 3 16.24 24.08 -0.14
N GLN A 4 16.52 24.27 1.12
CA GLN A 4 15.96 23.32 2.03
C GLN A 4 14.48 23.53 2.22
N ILE A 5 13.98 24.71 1.94
CA ILE A 5 12.54 24.90 1.95
C ILE A 5 11.91 24.06 0.85
N ASN A 6 12.55 24.02 -0.31
CA ASN A 6 12.06 23.22 -1.41
C ASN A 6 12.10 21.75 -1.06
N GLN A 7 13.14 21.30 -0.38
CA GLN A 7 13.21 19.92 0.03
C GLN A 7 12.09 19.56 0.98
N ASP A 8 11.82 20.46 1.92
CA ASP A 8 10.74 20.21 2.86
C ASP A 8 9.42 20.06 2.13
N SER A 9 9.19 20.84 1.08
CA SER A 9 7.94 20.78 0.36
C SER A 9 7.82 19.52 -0.48
N THR A 10 8.93 18.82 -0.76
CA THR A 10 8.87 17.60 -1.55
C THR A 10 8.76 16.35 -0.70
N LEU A 11 9.02 16.44 0.60
CA LEU A 11 8.92 15.29 1.49
C LEU A 11 7.50 15.17 2.01
N PRO A 12 6.98 13.96 2.11
CA PRO A 12 5.65 13.79 2.68
C PRO A 12 5.70 14.08 4.18
N LYS A 13 4.66 14.71 4.70
CA LYS A 13 4.51 14.94 6.14
C LYS A 13 3.81 13.80 6.81
N SER A 14 3.12 12.99 6.02
CA SER A 14 2.39 11.84 6.51
C SER A 14 2.48 10.73 5.48
N LEU A 15 2.39 9.52 5.97
CA LEU A 15 2.29 8.33 5.13
C LEU A 15 1.00 7.61 5.45
N PHE A 16 0.33 7.11 4.43
CA PHE A 16 -0.73 6.14 4.67
C PHE A 16 -0.07 4.79 4.91
N HIS A 17 -0.73 3.95 5.67
CA HIS A 17 -0.22 2.61 5.97
C HIS A 17 -1.38 1.63 6.06
N TYR A 18 -1.34 0.62 5.21
CA TYR A 18 -2.30 -0.46 5.22
C TYR A 18 -1.57 -1.78 5.40
N VAL A 19 -2.18 -2.69 6.13
CA VAL A 19 -1.82 -4.10 6.05
C VAL A 19 -3.08 -4.81 5.61
N ILE A 20 -3.01 -5.49 4.49
CA ILE A 20 -4.18 -6.10 3.86
C ILE A 20 -3.97 -7.60 3.76
N ARG A 21 -4.91 -8.36 4.31
CA ARG A 21 -4.90 -9.80 4.21
C ARG A 21 -5.78 -10.25 3.07
N LEU A 22 -5.25 -11.11 2.22
CA LEU A 22 -6.01 -11.67 1.11
C LEU A 22 -5.56 -13.11 0.90
N SER A 23 -6.29 -13.82 0.05
CA SER A 23 -5.97 -15.21 -0.19
C SER A 23 -4.62 -15.32 -0.91
N LYS A 24 -3.94 -16.41 -0.65
CA LYS A 24 -2.67 -16.71 -1.28
C LYS A 24 -2.78 -16.67 -2.80
N GLU A 25 -3.87 -17.21 -3.34
CA GLU A 25 -4.07 -17.26 -4.79
C GLU A 25 -4.20 -15.89 -5.41
N ASP A 26 -4.79 -14.94 -4.69
CA ASP A 26 -5.04 -13.61 -5.20
C ASP A 26 -3.85 -12.67 -5.05
N SER A 27 -2.87 -13.06 -4.23
CA SER A 27 -1.76 -12.16 -3.90
C SER A 27 -0.91 -11.79 -5.11
N ALA A 28 -0.72 -12.73 -6.05
CA ALA A 28 0.09 -12.46 -7.24
C ALA A 28 -0.56 -11.38 -8.11
N PHE A 29 -1.87 -11.47 -8.30
CA PHE A 29 -2.57 -10.47 -9.09
C PHE A 29 -2.56 -9.11 -8.39
N PHE A 30 -2.69 -9.12 -7.06
CA PHE A 30 -2.61 -7.89 -6.26
C PHE A 30 -1.26 -7.21 -6.50
N TYR A 31 -0.18 -7.96 -6.39
CA TYR A 31 1.16 -7.42 -6.63
C TYR A 31 1.30 -6.87 -8.03
N PHE A 32 0.81 -7.63 -9.00
CA PHE A 32 0.91 -7.21 -10.38
C PHE A 32 0.27 -5.83 -10.60
N GLN A 33 -0.87 -5.58 -9.95
CA GLN A 33 -1.55 -4.31 -10.07
C GLN A 33 -0.69 -3.16 -9.51
N PHE A 34 -0.03 -3.37 -8.39
CA PHE A 34 0.79 -2.33 -7.78
C PHE A 34 2.12 -2.16 -8.47
N GLU A 35 2.67 -3.22 -9.04
CA GLU A 35 3.86 -3.09 -9.87
C GLU A 35 3.58 -2.27 -11.13
N ALA A 36 2.41 -2.49 -11.71
CA ALA A 36 2.03 -1.74 -12.92
C ALA A 36 1.78 -0.26 -12.61
N SER A 37 1.48 0.06 -11.35
CA SER A 37 1.26 1.44 -10.92
C SER A 37 2.53 1.99 -10.28
N GLU A 38 3.57 2.04 -11.04
CA GLU A 38 4.90 2.39 -10.57
C GLU A 38 4.91 3.72 -9.83
N GLY A 39 5.59 3.74 -8.68
CA GLY A 39 5.74 4.95 -7.90
C GLY A 39 4.55 5.28 -6.99
N LEU A 40 3.51 4.45 -7.01
CA LEU A 40 2.31 4.73 -6.24
C LEU A 40 2.50 4.48 -4.75
N CYS A 41 3.20 3.42 -4.38
CA CYS A 41 3.48 3.12 -2.98
C CYS A 41 4.54 2.03 -2.88
N PHE A 42 5.05 1.86 -1.67
CA PHE A 42 5.91 0.71 -1.35
C PHE A 42 5.01 -0.42 -0.90
N TYR A 43 5.35 -1.64 -1.29
CA TYR A 43 4.58 -2.81 -0.91
C TYR A 43 5.51 -3.99 -0.66
N SER A 44 5.14 -4.82 0.30
CA SER A 44 5.91 -6.03 0.59
C SER A 44 4.99 -7.03 1.28
N THR A 45 5.35 -8.31 1.16
CA THR A 45 4.63 -9.36 1.87
C THR A 45 5.26 -9.51 3.25
N LEU A 46 4.43 -9.46 4.28
CA LEU A 46 4.91 -9.71 5.63
C LEU A 46 5.24 -11.19 5.78
N PRO A 47 6.10 -11.55 6.77
CA PRO A 47 6.46 -12.95 7.01
C PRO A 47 5.21 -13.81 7.18
N PHE A 48 5.25 -15.01 6.63
CA PHE A 48 4.12 -15.93 6.67
C PHE A 48 4.60 -17.36 6.77
N ASN A 49 3.72 -18.23 7.26
CA ASN A 49 3.97 -19.66 7.26
C ASN A 49 3.60 -20.18 5.87
N PRO A 50 4.47 -20.98 5.22
CA PRO A 50 4.19 -21.47 3.86
C PRO A 50 2.88 -22.23 3.72
N HIS A 51 2.36 -22.78 4.81
CA HIS A 51 1.10 -23.55 4.78
C HIS A 51 -0.14 -22.66 4.93
N ASP A 52 0.05 -21.39 5.24
CA ASP A 52 -1.08 -20.46 5.38
C ASP A 52 -1.76 -20.24 4.04
N GLN A 53 -3.08 -20.12 4.08
CA GLN A 53 -3.88 -19.91 2.88
C GLN A 53 -4.02 -18.44 2.54
N PHE A 54 -3.41 -17.56 3.31
CA PHE A 54 -3.51 -16.11 3.12
C PHE A 54 -2.13 -15.49 3.12
N ARG A 55 -2.07 -14.24 2.67
CA ARG A 55 -0.87 -13.40 2.72
C ARG A 55 -1.27 -12.03 3.24
N ASP A 56 -0.37 -11.44 4.00
CA ASP A 56 -0.55 -10.09 4.53
C ASP A 56 0.40 -9.17 3.79
N ILE A 57 -0.16 -8.17 3.14
CA ILE A 57 0.62 -7.25 2.31
C ILE A 57 0.67 -5.89 2.98
N ASP A 58 1.87 -5.39 3.17
CA ASP A 58 2.13 -4.10 3.77
C ASP A 58 2.23 -3.05 2.67
N LEU A 59 1.41 -2.01 2.75
CA LEU A 59 1.44 -0.90 1.80
C LEU A 59 1.72 0.39 2.57
N LYS A 60 2.68 1.15 2.10
CA LYS A 60 2.99 2.47 2.67
C LYS A 60 3.26 3.44 1.55
N GLY A 61 2.85 4.66 1.72
CA GLY A 61 3.13 5.67 0.72
C GLY A 61 2.77 7.07 1.16
N ASP A 62 3.16 8.01 0.32
CA ASP A 62 2.87 9.41 0.53
C ASP A 62 1.37 9.61 0.63
N ILE A 63 0.94 10.32 1.69
CA ILE A 63 -0.47 10.55 1.93
C ILE A 63 -1.15 11.23 0.74
N ARG A 64 -0.40 11.99 -0.05
CA ARG A 64 -0.95 12.68 -1.21
C ARG A 64 -1.37 11.72 -2.32
N LEU A 65 -0.83 10.50 -2.30
CA LEU A 65 -1.16 9.47 -3.28
C LEU A 65 -2.23 8.50 -2.77
N LYS A 66 -2.69 8.70 -1.55
CA LYS A 66 -3.70 7.83 -0.96
C LYS A 66 -4.95 7.70 -1.83
N PRO A 67 -5.49 8.79 -2.42
CA PRO A 67 -6.68 8.64 -3.27
C PRO A 67 -6.48 7.67 -4.43
N GLU A 68 -5.31 7.69 -5.07
CA GLU A 68 -5.04 6.78 -6.17
C GLU A 68 -4.92 5.34 -5.68
N VAL A 69 -4.25 5.15 -4.55
CA VAL A 69 -4.13 3.82 -3.95
C VAL A 69 -5.51 3.30 -3.57
N ASP A 70 -6.31 4.14 -2.94
CA ASP A 70 -7.65 3.75 -2.52
C ASP A 70 -8.53 3.39 -3.72
N HIS A 71 -8.37 4.11 -4.83
CA HIS A 71 -9.10 3.80 -6.05
C HIS A 71 -8.70 2.40 -6.57
N THR A 72 -7.41 2.10 -6.59
CA THR A 72 -6.93 0.80 -7.01
C THR A 72 -7.45 -0.31 -6.10
N LEU A 73 -7.39 -0.08 -4.79
CA LEU A 73 -7.91 -1.05 -3.81
C LEU A 73 -9.41 -1.27 -3.99
N SER A 74 -10.14 -0.21 -4.25
CA SER A 74 -11.58 -0.29 -4.47
C SER A 74 -11.90 -1.16 -5.68
N ARG A 75 -11.16 -0.99 -6.77
CA ARG A 75 -11.35 -1.82 -7.96
C ARG A 75 -11.00 -3.28 -7.69
N LEU A 76 -9.91 -3.51 -6.95
CA LEU A 76 -9.52 -4.89 -6.64
C LEU A 76 -10.52 -5.58 -5.73
N SER A 77 -11.16 -4.82 -4.85
CA SER A 77 -12.14 -5.39 -3.92
C SER A 77 -13.39 -5.92 -4.63
N THR A 78 -13.59 -5.57 -5.90
CA THR A 78 -14.67 -6.14 -6.69
C THR A 78 -14.31 -7.52 -7.25
N LYS A 79 -13.03 -7.87 -7.23
CA LYS A 79 -12.57 -9.14 -7.79
C LYS A 79 -12.31 -10.18 -6.72
N PHE A 80 -11.87 -9.76 -5.54
CA PHE A 80 -11.60 -10.67 -4.44
C PHE A 80 -11.62 -9.91 -3.12
N SER A 81 -11.69 -10.66 -2.03
CA SER A 81 -11.82 -10.06 -0.70
C SER A 81 -10.51 -9.46 -0.23
N LEU A 82 -10.58 -8.24 0.28
CA LEU A 82 -9.47 -7.58 0.93
C LEU A 82 -9.87 -7.34 2.38
N ASN A 83 -9.07 -7.84 3.30
CA ASN A 83 -9.32 -7.67 4.72
C ASN A 83 -8.27 -6.73 5.28
N PHE A 84 -8.67 -5.52 5.65
CA PHE A 84 -7.75 -4.51 6.16
C PHE A 84 -7.46 -4.79 7.63
N LEU A 85 -6.26 -5.27 7.92
CA LEU A 85 -5.82 -5.51 9.29
C LEU A 85 -5.30 -4.24 9.93
N VAL A 86 -4.71 -3.36 9.15
CA VAL A 86 -4.21 -2.05 9.60
C VAL A 86 -4.61 -1.02 8.57
N ASN A 87 -5.08 0.12 9.05
CA ASN A 87 -5.47 1.25 8.21
C ASN A 87 -5.21 2.50 9.05
N GLU A 88 -4.07 3.13 8.82
CA GLU A 88 -3.65 4.24 9.66
C GLU A 88 -2.88 5.27 8.85
N VAL A 89 -2.70 6.43 9.45
CA VAL A 89 -1.83 7.47 8.90
C VAL A 89 -0.71 7.68 9.90
N LEU A 90 0.51 7.62 9.40
CA LEU A 90 1.70 7.85 10.19
C LEU A 90 2.14 9.30 9.95
N GLU A 91 2.35 10.04 11.01
CA GLU A 91 2.73 11.46 10.91
C GLU A 91 4.11 11.67 11.48
N PHE A 92 4.83 12.62 10.89
CA PHE A 92 6.18 12.94 11.31
C PHE A 92 6.30 14.34 11.88
#